data_c616a9a1b9aff295350c54d9e33bdb31
#
_entry.id   c616a9a1b9aff295350c54d9e33bdb31
#
_cell.length_a   1.000
_cell.length_b   1.000
_cell.length_c   1.000
_cell.angle_alpha   90.00
_cell.angle_beta   90.00
_cell.angle_gamma   90.00
#
_symmetry.space_group_name_H-M   'P 1'
#
loop_
_entity.id
_entity.type
_entity.pdbx_description
1 polymer ?
#
loop_
_entity_poly.entity_id
_entity_poly.type
_entity_poly.pdbx_seq_one_letter_code
_entity_poly.pdbx_strand_id
1 'polypeptide(L)'
;SPDFVHMNYSPMENGAEERLLPLAQDMGMAVLINRPFMNGRYFGMVAGKELPEWAADFDCQTWAQFSLKYVLANPAVTCVLTETTNPDHMEENIRAAFGRLPDESTKGRMRELVREFLDYITLRPSSGKTLETLPRR
;
A
#
# COMPACT_ATOMS: atom_id res chain seq x y z
N SER A 1 -2.26 3.27 -29.27
CA SER A 1 -2.53 2.99 -27.86
C SER A 1 -1.61 3.83 -27.00
N PRO A 2 -1.98 4.25 -25.79
CA PRO A 2 -1.10 5.01 -24.91
C PRO A 2 0.09 4.14 -24.47
N ASP A 3 1.24 4.78 -24.23
CA ASP A 3 2.46 4.09 -23.84
C ASP A 3 2.48 3.73 -22.36
N PHE A 4 1.73 4.48 -21.53
CA PHE A 4 1.60 4.25 -20.10
C PHE A 4 0.24 4.67 -19.56
N VAL A 5 -0.08 4.19 -18.38
CA VAL A 5 -1.29 4.53 -17.65
C VAL A 5 -0.98 4.81 -16.18
N HIS A 6 -1.64 5.81 -15.62
CA HIS A 6 -1.65 6.11 -14.20
C HIS A 6 -2.93 5.56 -13.56
N MET A 7 -2.82 4.93 -12.40
CA MET A 7 -3.97 4.49 -11.63
C MET A 7 -3.67 4.41 -10.15
N ASN A 8 -4.71 4.52 -9.34
CA ASN A 8 -4.62 4.27 -7.90
C ASN A 8 -4.56 2.77 -7.65
N TYR A 9 -3.68 2.35 -6.78
CA TYR A 9 -3.56 0.96 -6.38
C TYR A 9 -2.83 0.83 -5.05
N SER A 10 -3.42 0.08 -4.14
CA SER A 10 -2.86 -0.20 -2.81
C SER A 10 -3.59 -1.39 -2.20
N PRO A 11 -3.16 -1.94 -1.06
CA PRO A 11 -3.92 -2.96 -0.34
C PRO A 11 -5.34 -2.53 0.04
N MET A 12 -5.58 -1.22 0.16
CA MET A 12 -6.88 -0.62 0.49
C MET A 12 -7.72 -0.30 -0.75
N GLU A 13 -7.08 0.04 -1.85
CA GLU A 13 -7.68 0.35 -3.15
C GLU A 13 -7.19 -0.66 -4.19
N ASN A 14 -7.75 -1.86 -4.19
CA ASN A 14 -7.24 -2.97 -5.01
C ASN A 14 -8.12 -3.36 -6.20
N GLY A 15 -9.17 -2.62 -6.48
CA GLY A 15 -10.09 -2.91 -7.59
C GLY A 15 -9.44 -2.97 -8.98
N ALA A 16 -8.29 -2.33 -9.17
CA ALA A 16 -7.53 -2.41 -10.43
C ALA A 16 -7.02 -3.83 -10.75
N GLU A 17 -6.89 -4.70 -9.73
CA GLU A 17 -6.46 -6.10 -9.90
C GLU A 17 -7.43 -6.93 -10.74
N GLU A 18 -8.71 -6.60 -10.72
CA GLU A 18 -9.75 -7.37 -11.40
C GLU A 18 -9.65 -7.27 -12.92
N ARG A 19 -9.36 -6.08 -13.43
CA ARG A 19 -9.38 -5.84 -14.87
C ARG A 19 -8.29 -4.90 -15.40
N LEU A 20 -8.06 -3.76 -14.74
CA LEU A 20 -7.21 -2.70 -15.31
C LEU A 20 -5.74 -3.12 -15.38
N LEU A 21 -5.21 -3.73 -14.33
CA LEU A 21 -3.83 -4.19 -14.30
C LEU A 21 -3.58 -5.33 -15.28
N PRO A 22 -4.42 -6.39 -15.34
CA PRO A 22 -4.28 -7.41 -16.38
C PRO A 22 -4.38 -6.86 -17.80
N LEU A 23 -5.31 -5.94 -18.05
CA LEU A 23 -5.46 -5.33 -19.38
C LEU A 23 -4.23 -4.51 -19.78
N ALA A 24 -3.69 -3.71 -18.87
CA ALA A 24 -2.49 -2.92 -19.12
C ALA A 24 -1.29 -3.82 -19.44
N GLN A 25 -1.16 -4.93 -18.71
CA GLN A 25 -0.12 -5.93 -18.93
C GLN A 25 -0.26 -6.59 -20.32
N ASP A 26 -1.47 -7.02 -20.68
CA ASP A 26 -1.75 -7.63 -21.98
C ASP A 26 -1.48 -6.67 -23.16
N MET A 27 -1.72 -5.38 -22.95
CA MET A 27 -1.46 -4.33 -23.94
C MET A 27 0.01 -3.87 -23.96
N GLY A 28 0.86 -4.37 -23.07
CA GLY A 28 2.26 -3.95 -22.97
C GLY A 28 2.45 -2.51 -22.52
N MET A 29 1.50 -1.96 -21.75
CA MET A 29 1.54 -0.60 -21.22
C MET A 29 2.38 -0.53 -19.96
N ALA A 30 3.15 0.55 -19.79
CA ALA A 30 3.75 0.87 -18.50
C ALA A 30 2.69 1.35 -17.51
N VAL A 31 2.75 0.86 -16.27
CA VAL A 31 1.81 1.19 -15.21
C VAL A 31 2.50 1.97 -14.10
N LEU A 32 2.03 3.18 -13.89
CA LEU A 32 2.47 4.06 -12.81
C LEU A 32 1.38 4.11 -11.73
N ILE A 33 1.74 3.74 -10.51
CA ILE A 33 0.77 3.67 -9.40
C ILE A 33 0.84 4.92 -8.57
N ASN A 34 -0.34 5.50 -8.35
CA ASN A 34 -0.59 6.63 -7.46
C ASN A 34 -1.16 6.16 -6.13
N ARG A 35 -1.04 7.00 -5.10
CA ARG A 35 -1.71 6.87 -3.81
C ARG A 35 -1.47 5.53 -3.08
N PRO A 36 -0.24 5.03 -3.01
CA PRO A 36 0.03 3.77 -2.31
C PRO A 36 -0.32 3.85 -0.81
N PHE A 37 -0.46 5.05 -0.26
CA PHE A 37 -0.78 5.34 1.14
C PHE A 37 -2.12 6.07 1.33
N MET A 38 -3.00 6.08 0.31
CA MET A 38 -4.28 6.77 0.36
C MET A 38 -4.16 8.24 0.81
N ASN A 39 -3.23 9.00 0.24
CA ASN A 39 -2.91 10.37 0.65
C ASN A 39 -2.55 10.51 2.15
N GLY A 40 -1.83 9.53 2.68
CA GLY A 40 -1.38 9.51 4.08
C GLY A 40 -2.39 8.94 5.08
N ARG A 41 -3.63 8.70 4.71
CA ARG A 41 -4.67 8.11 5.60
C ARG A 41 -4.28 6.72 6.12
N TYR A 42 -3.55 5.97 5.33
CA TYR A 42 -3.00 4.67 5.70
C TYR A 42 -2.20 4.71 7.00
N PHE A 43 -1.37 5.72 7.20
CA PHE A 43 -0.55 5.85 8.39
C PHE A 43 -1.37 6.08 9.66
N GLY A 44 -2.50 6.77 9.55
CA GLY A 44 -3.45 6.89 10.65
C GLY A 44 -4.11 5.56 11.03
N MET A 45 -4.37 4.71 10.04
CA MET A 45 -4.95 3.36 10.27
C MET A 45 -4.00 2.44 11.01
N VAL A 46 -2.71 2.48 10.70
CA VAL A 46 -1.70 1.56 11.24
C VAL A 46 -0.95 2.12 12.46
N ALA A 47 -1.21 3.37 12.84
CA ALA A 47 -0.55 4.01 13.97
C ALA A 47 -0.72 3.19 15.26
N GLY A 48 0.38 2.92 15.95
CA GLY A 48 0.40 2.13 17.19
C GLY A 48 0.18 0.63 17.00
N LYS A 49 0.09 0.14 15.77
CA LYS A 49 -0.04 -1.28 15.45
C LYS A 49 1.33 -1.86 15.09
N GLU A 50 1.59 -3.06 15.58
CA GLU A 50 2.76 -3.84 15.19
C GLU A 50 2.51 -4.56 13.87
N LEU A 51 3.57 -4.71 13.07
CA LEU A 51 3.52 -5.57 11.89
C LEU A 51 3.23 -7.03 12.30
N PRO A 52 2.45 -7.78 11.52
CA PRO A 52 2.30 -9.20 11.77
C PRO A 52 3.63 -9.93 11.60
N GLU A 53 3.86 -10.98 12.37
CA GLU A 53 5.10 -11.76 12.32
C GLU A 53 5.43 -12.27 10.91
N TRP A 54 4.41 -12.65 10.15
CA TRP A 54 4.57 -13.13 8.78
C TRP A 54 5.02 -12.05 7.78
N ALA A 55 5.06 -10.77 8.17
CA ALA A 55 5.65 -9.72 7.33
C ALA A 55 7.16 -9.95 7.10
N ALA A 56 7.83 -10.64 7.99
CA ALA A 56 9.22 -11.04 7.83
C ALA A 56 9.44 -12.01 6.65
N ASP A 57 8.43 -12.76 6.24
CA ASP A 57 8.52 -13.73 5.15
C ASP A 57 8.81 -13.06 3.80
N PHE A 58 8.48 -11.79 3.65
CA PHE A 58 8.78 -10.99 2.47
C PHE A 58 9.64 -9.74 2.79
N ASP A 59 10.49 -9.84 3.79
CA ASP A 59 11.47 -8.81 4.17
C ASP A 59 10.85 -7.43 4.42
N CYS A 60 9.67 -7.39 5.02
CA CYS A 60 8.94 -6.17 5.33
C CYS A 60 9.22 -5.74 6.77
N GLN A 61 9.71 -4.53 6.95
CA GLN A 61 10.14 -3.99 8.25
C GLN A 61 9.28 -2.85 8.76
N THR A 62 8.50 -2.21 7.89
CA THR A 62 7.66 -1.06 8.24
C THR A 62 6.31 -1.12 7.55
N TRP A 63 5.34 -0.38 8.07
CA TRP A 63 4.02 -0.27 7.44
C TRP A 63 4.07 0.40 6.06
N ALA A 64 4.99 1.35 5.84
CA ALA A 64 5.19 1.92 4.51
C ALA A 64 5.62 0.85 3.51
N GLN A 65 6.61 0.02 3.88
CA GLN A 65 7.07 -1.11 3.07
C GLN A 65 5.97 -2.15 2.86
N PHE A 66 5.09 -2.36 3.82
CA PHE A 66 3.95 -3.27 3.72
C PHE A 66 3.06 -2.90 2.53
N SER A 67 2.62 -1.64 2.46
CA SER A 67 1.82 -1.18 1.33
C SER A 67 2.59 -1.21 0.01
N LEU A 68 3.84 -0.74 -0.02
CA LEU A 68 4.64 -0.68 -1.24
C LEU A 68 4.98 -2.07 -1.80
N LYS A 69 5.32 -3.03 -0.95
CA LYS A 69 5.61 -4.41 -1.38
C LYS A 69 4.37 -5.11 -1.93
N TYR A 70 3.19 -4.81 -1.38
CA TYR A 70 1.93 -5.27 -1.97
C TYR A 70 1.78 -4.79 -3.43
N VAL A 71 2.00 -3.51 -3.66
CA VAL A 71 1.91 -2.89 -4.99
C VAL A 71 2.96 -3.46 -5.93
N LEU A 72 4.23 -3.52 -5.48
CA LEU A 72 5.36 -3.99 -6.29
C LEU A 72 5.29 -5.48 -6.64
N ALA A 73 4.56 -6.26 -5.84
CA ALA A 73 4.36 -7.69 -6.11
C ALA A 73 3.46 -7.96 -7.32
N ASN A 74 2.70 -6.97 -7.80
CA ASN A 74 1.90 -7.13 -9.02
C ASN A 74 2.79 -6.99 -10.25
N PRO A 75 2.86 -8.02 -11.13
CA PRO A 75 3.77 -8.00 -12.28
C PRO A 75 3.44 -6.94 -13.33
N ALA A 76 2.22 -6.41 -13.34
CA ALA A 76 1.82 -5.33 -14.24
C ALA A 76 2.40 -3.96 -13.83
N VAL A 77 2.80 -3.78 -12.58
CA VAL A 77 3.29 -2.50 -12.05
C VAL A 77 4.71 -2.22 -12.53
N THR A 78 4.90 -1.06 -13.14
CA THR A 78 6.20 -0.57 -13.58
C THR A 78 6.87 0.29 -12.52
N CYS A 79 6.12 1.20 -11.91
CA CYS A 79 6.62 2.16 -10.93
C CYS A 79 5.52 2.57 -9.96
N VAL A 80 5.90 2.85 -8.73
CA VAL A 80 5.01 3.44 -7.73
C VAL A 80 5.52 4.83 -7.34
N LEU A 81 4.61 5.79 -7.29
CA LEU A 81 4.91 7.18 -6.96
C LEU A 81 4.70 7.39 -5.46
N THR A 82 5.78 7.65 -4.75
CA THR A 82 5.79 7.92 -3.32
C THR A 82 6.27 9.34 -3.09
N GLU A 83 5.35 10.27 -3.01
CA GLU A 83 5.69 11.68 -2.76
C GLU A 83 6.10 11.88 -1.30
N THR A 84 7.31 12.38 -1.09
CA THR A 84 7.79 12.78 0.23
C THR A 84 8.89 13.82 0.12
N THR A 85 8.91 14.75 1.07
CA THR A 85 10.00 15.72 1.24
C THR A 85 10.97 15.32 2.35
N ASN A 86 10.69 14.20 3.04
CA ASN A 86 11.53 13.70 4.13
C ASN A 86 12.51 12.64 3.59
N PRO A 87 13.82 12.86 3.68
CA PRO A 87 14.83 11.91 3.20
C PRO A 87 14.75 10.53 3.85
N ASP A 88 14.43 10.46 5.15
CA ASP A 88 14.34 9.18 5.87
C ASP A 88 13.16 8.34 5.34
N HIS A 89 12.03 9.00 5.04
CA HIS A 89 10.90 8.34 4.40
C HIS A 89 11.23 7.88 2.98
N MET A 90 12.02 8.65 2.25
CA MET A 90 12.46 8.24 0.90
C MET A 90 13.33 6.99 0.97
N GLU A 91 14.28 6.94 1.90
CA GLU A 91 15.11 5.74 2.11
C GLU A 91 14.25 4.52 2.49
N GLU A 92 13.32 4.68 3.43
CA GLU A 92 12.37 3.64 3.83
C GLU A 92 11.56 3.11 2.64
N ASN A 93 11.05 4.02 1.79
CA ASN A 93 10.28 3.67 0.62
C ASN A 93 11.12 2.93 -0.43
N ILE A 94 12.36 3.37 -0.68
CA ILE A 94 13.28 2.71 -1.61
C ILE A 94 13.59 1.29 -1.15
N ARG A 95 13.73 1.05 0.13
CA ARG A 95 13.99 -0.28 0.70
C ARG A 95 12.87 -1.29 0.39
N ALA A 96 11.66 -0.84 0.12
CA ALA A 96 10.57 -1.72 -0.31
C ALA A 96 10.83 -2.44 -1.65
N ALA A 97 11.71 -1.89 -2.49
CA ALA A 97 12.10 -2.51 -3.76
C ALA A 97 13.13 -3.64 -3.62
N PHE A 98 13.67 -3.85 -2.43
CA PHE A 98 14.68 -4.87 -2.16
C PHE A 98 14.12 -6.05 -1.38
N GLY A 99 14.78 -7.20 -1.57
CA GLY A 99 14.40 -8.44 -0.89
C GLY A 99 13.18 -9.10 -1.53
N ARG A 100 12.54 -9.97 -0.75
CA ARG A 100 11.40 -10.78 -1.21
C ARG A 100 10.14 -9.94 -1.32
N LEU A 101 9.25 -10.34 -2.22
CA LEU A 101 7.91 -9.78 -2.38
C LEU A 101 6.86 -10.81 -1.93
N PRO A 102 5.69 -10.35 -1.46
CA PRO A 102 4.62 -11.26 -1.08
C PRO A 102 4.08 -12.01 -2.31
N ASP A 103 3.77 -13.29 -2.12
CA ASP A 103 3.03 -14.08 -3.11
C ASP A 103 1.52 -13.77 -3.08
N GLU A 104 0.74 -14.36 -3.99
CA GLU A 104 -0.70 -14.10 -4.08
C GLU A 104 -1.47 -14.49 -2.81
N SER A 105 -1.09 -15.58 -2.15
CA SER A 105 -1.68 -16.00 -0.88
C SER A 105 -1.40 -14.99 0.23
N THR A 106 -0.18 -14.52 0.33
CA THR A 106 0.23 -13.50 1.29
C THR A 106 -0.45 -12.16 1.01
N LYS A 107 -0.57 -11.77 -0.26
CA LYS A 107 -1.33 -10.57 -0.65
C LYS A 107 -2.79 -10.65 -0.20
N GLY A 108 -3.42 -11.82 -0.29
CA GLY A 108 -4.76 -12.05 0.24
C GLY A 108 -4.85 -11.77 1.75
N ARG A 109 -3.88 -12.25 2.53
CA ARG A 109 -3.79 -11.95 3.97
C ARG A 109 -3.57 -10.47 4.24
N MET A 110 -2.77 -9.80 3.42
CA MET A 110 -2.54 -8.36 3.54
C MET A 110 -3.83 -7.55 3.31
N ARG A 111 -4.61 -7.91 2.29
CA ARG A 111 -5.92 -7.29 2.02
C ARG A 111 -6.90 -7.48 3.18
N GLU A 112 -6.98 -8.67 3.72
CA GLU A 112 -7.85 -8.96 4.88
C GLU A 112 -7.47 -8.14 6.11
N LEU A 113 -6.17 -8.05 6.42
CA LEU A 113 -5.67 -7.30 7.56
C LEU A 113 -6.03 -5.81 7.47
N VAL A 114 -5.77 -5.19 6.32
CA VAL A 114 -6.11 -3.76 6.14
C VAL A 114 -7.61 -3.51 6.11
N ARG A 115 -8.40 -4.46 5.61
CA ARG A 115 -9.87 -4.39 5.66
C ARG A 115 -10.38 -4.38 7.10
N GLU A 116 -9.83 -5.22 7.97
CA GLU A 116 -10.17 -5.22 9.39
C GLU A 116 -9.88 -3.85 10.03
N PHE A 117 -8.78 -3.21 9.69
CA PHE A 117 -8.45 -1.87 10.19
C PHE A 117 -9.44 -0.81 9.69
N LEU A 118 -9.82 -0.88 8.41
CA LEU A 118 -10.83 0.02 7.83
C LEU A 118 -12.19 -0.15 8.49
N ASP A 119 -12.65 -1.38 8.66
CA ASP A 119 -13.94 -1.70 9.29
C ASP A 119 -13.98 -1.21 10.73
N TYR A 120 -12.90 -1.38 11.48
CA TYR A 120 -12.78 -0.90 12.86
C TYR A 120 -12.93 0.62 12.96
N ILE A 121 -12.34 1.37 12.03
CA ILE A 121 -12.46 2.84 11.99
C ILE A 121 -13.88 3.26 11.61
N THR A 122 -14.49 2.57 10.66
CA THR A 122 -15.84 2.88 10.14
C THR A 122 -16.94 2.56 11.17
N LEU A 123 -16.76 1.51 11.95
CA LEU A 123 -17.74 1.04 12.95
C LEU A 123 -17.64 1.73 14.31
N ARG A 124 -16.59 2.54 14.54
CA ARG A 124 -16.54 3.37 15.76
C ARG A 124 -17.56 4.49 15.64
N PRO A 125 -18.62 4.52 16.49
CA PRO A 125 -19.45 5.71 16.59
C PRO A 125 -18.54 6.87 16.98
N SER A 126 -18.75 8.03 16.35
CA SER A 126 -18.10 9.28 16.69
C SER A 126 -18.39 9.64 18.16
N SER A 127 -17.68 9.01 19.10
CA SER A 127 -17.57 9.53 20.46
C SER A 127 -16.72 10.78 20.34
N GLY A 128 -17.38 11.95 20.50
CA GLY A 128 -16.78 13.27 20.38
C GLY A 128 -15.58 13.45 21.31
N LYS A 129 -14.41 13.03 20.85
CA LYS A 129 -13.12 13.49 21.33
C LYS A 129 -12.37 13.98 20.10
N THR A 130 -12.19 15.28 20.08
CA THR A 130 -11.31 16.05 19.23
C THR A 130 -10.05 15.26 18.92
N LEU A 131 -9.77 15.12 17.64
CA LEU A 131 -8.49 14.64 17.12
C LEU A 131 -7.38 15.66 17.47
N GLU A 132 -7.02 15.74 18.74
CA GLU A 132 -5.79 16.41 19.13
C GLU A 132 -4.65 15.42 18.99
N THR A 133 -3.77 15.77 18.07
CA THR A 133 -2.42 15.24 17.87
C THR A 133 -2.30 13.75 17.63
N LEU A 134 -2.60 13.33 16.39
CA LEU A 134 -1.94 12.15 15.82
C LEU A 134 -0.48 12.54 15.51
N PRO A 135 0.51 11.81 16.02
CA PRO A 135 1.87 12.04 15.60
C PRO A 135 1.94 11.78 14.09
N ARG A 136 2.39 12.77 13.37
CA ARG A 136 2.76 12.61 11.97
C ARG A 136 3.90 11.60 11.94
N ARG A 137 3.64 10.48 11.28
CA ARG A 137 4.58 9.42 10.89
C ARG A 137 5.69 9.11 11.89
#